data_f72e73dbd5abbe551eace5e587a93e11
#
_entry.id   f72e73dbd5abbe551eace5e587a93e11
#
_cell.length_a   1.000
_cell.length_b   1.000
_cell.length_c   1.000
_cell.angle_alpha   90.00
_cell.angle_beta   90.00
_cell.angle_gamma   90.00
#
_symmetry.space_group_name_H-M   'P 1'
#
loop_
_entity.id
_entity.type
_entity.pdbx_description
1 polymer ?
#
loop_
_entity_poly.entity_id
_entity_poly.type
_entity_poly.pdbx_seq_one_letter_code
_entity_poly.pdbx_strand_id
1 'polypeptide(L)'
;MINLNIDYDKYNLLREKGIIEEVNDMERRYTFFLNINNKSVFFKECSKEGIINELIIVNICKLFNKDVLDQDYGYITDKYNRKIYGLISDNYKNDEYSYVSLDTILNDYYVYITNNNINYENIRIYELINLETIWQALEYRYKDIEIVKKLMEELVSRFLIDILTGQSDRYEFNIEIKEKDNDIKLTNIYDNENGLMYDKFDMGVTMDSLKYNGDYMISLLNEFFNISESKYIDIFNFMLDKLSIDKFKLIVNNVKNNVRDLEVSDSYFDELIERYSKYYNEYKNIVNKRLRWIRNILVFMNYLNI
;
A
#
# COMPACT_ATOMS: atom_id res chain seq x y z
N MET A 1 4.43 12.49 -18.44
CA MET A 1 5.03 13.28 -17.35
C MET A 1 4.28 14.59 -17.28
N ILE A 2 3.50 14.82 -16.24
CA ILE A 2 2.77 16.07 -16.02
C ILE A 2 3.70 16.95 -15.18
N ASN A 3 4.33 17.93 -15.80
CA ASN A 3 5.19 18.85 -15.06
C ASN A 3 4.31 19.95 -14.44
N LEU A 4 3.87 19.73 -13.20
CA LEU A 4 3.02 20.67 -12.48
C LEU A 4 3.90 21.67 -11.71
N ASN A 5 4.10 22.85 -12.29
CA ASN A 5 4.79 23.95 -11.65
C ASN A 5 3.83 25.14 -11.61
N ILE A 6 3.16 25.34 -10.48
CA ILE A 6 2.16 26.39 -10.30
C ILE A 6 2.66 27.39 -9.26
N ASP A 7 2.80 28.67 -9.65
CA ASP A 7 3.06 29.74 -8.69
C ASP A 7 1.79 30.09 -7.89
N TYR A 8 1.98 30.79 -6.78
CA TYR A 8 0.92 31.13 -5.84
C TYR A 8 -0.23 31.91 -6.48
N ASP A 9 0.07 32.88 -7.33
CA ASP A 9 -0.95 33.72 -7.96
C ASP A 9 -1.77 32.91 -8.96
N LYS A 10 -1.11 32.06 -9.73
CA LYS A 10 -1.78 31.13 -10.65
C LYS A 10 -2.62 30.11 -9.91
N TYR A 11 -2.14 29.58 -8.77
CA TYR A 11 -2.91 28.68 -7.91
C TYR A 11 -4.24 29.32 -7.48
N ASN A 12 -4.18 30.53 -6.92
CA ASN A 12 -5.37 31.25 -6.48
C ASN A 12 -6.33 31.57 -7.63
N LEU A 13 -5.80 31.99 -8.78
CA LEU A 13 -6.61 32.25 -9.97
C LEU A 13 -7.34 31.00 -10.47
N LEU A 14 -6.67 29.83 -10.45
CA LEU A 14 -7.27 28.56 -10.87
C LEU A 14 -8.32 28.08 -9.86
N ARG A 15 -8.09 28.29 -8.56
CA ARG A 15 -9.07 28.03 -7.51
C ARG A 15 -10.31 28.89 -7.64
N GLU A 16 -10.15 30.20 -7.83
CA GLU A 16 -11.26 31.11 -8.01
C GLU A 16 -12.11 30.80 -9.25
N LYS A 17 -11.49 30.21 -10.29
CA LYS A 17 -12.18 29.73 -11.49
C LYS A 17 -12.81 28.37 -11.36
N GLY A 18 -12.72 27.72 -10.20
CA GLY A 18 -13.20 26.36 -9.99
C GLY A 18 -12.47 25.27 -10.78
N ILE A 19 -11.26 25.57 -11.27
CA ILE A 19 -10.39 24.63 -11.98
C ILE A 19 -9.61 23.78 -10.96
N ILE A 20 -9.25 24.38 -9.81
CA ILE A 20 -8.71 23.67 -8.64
C ILE A 20 -9.85 23.45 -7.65
N GLU A 21 -10.05 22.19 -7.26
CA GLU A 21 -10.97 21.77 -6.23
C GLU A 21 -10.16 21.25 -5.05
N GLU A 22 -10.13 22.01 -3.95
CA GLU A 22 -9.38 21.63 -2.74
C GLU A 22 -10.05 20.43 -2.05
N VAL A 23 -9.25 19.47 -1.63
CA VAL A 23 -9.68 18.35 -0.79
C VAL A 23 -9.34 18.70 0.66
N ASN A 24 -10.29 18.51 1.55
CA ASN A 24 -10.07 18.77 2.98
C ASN A 24 -9.21 17.65 3.55
N ASP A 25 -7.93 17.91 3.69
CA ASP A 25 -6.94 17.02 4.30
C ASP A 25 -6.45 17.69 5.58
N MET A 26 -6.66 17.04 6.74
CA MET A 26 -6.29 17.64 8.05
C MET A 26 -4.78 17.73 8.24
N GLU A 27 -4.00 16.93 7.52
CA GLU A 27 -2.55 16.83 7.69
C GLU A 27 -1.78 17.68 6.66
N ARG A 28 -2.40 17.96 5.52
CA ARG A 28 -1.74 18.58 4.36
C ARG A 28 -2.45 19.85 3.93
N ARG A 29 -1.67 20.88 3.71
CA ARG A 29 -2.22 22.19 3.30
C ARG A 29 -2.67 22.24 1.86
N TYR A 30 -1.99 21.48 0.99
CA TYR A 30 -2.24 21.51 -0.44
C TYR A 30 -2.56 20.09 -0.97
N THR A 31 -3.84 19.76 -0.93
CA THR A 31 -4.38 18.55 -1.56
C THR A 31 -5.57 18.98 -2.41
N PHE A 32 -5.51 18.72 -3.73
CA PHE A 32 -6.53 19.20 -4.63
C PHE A 32 -6.62 18.40 -5.94
N PHE A 33 -7.78 18.49 -6.57
CA PHE A 33 -7.96 18.10 -7.97
C PHE A 33 -7.74 19.32 -8.87
N LEU A 34 -7.03 19.11 -9.97
CA LEU A 34 -6.82 20.07 -11.04
C LEU A 34 -7.55 19.58 -12.28
N ASN A 35 -8.64 20.25 -12.64
CA ASN A 35 -9.52 19.89 -13.75
C ASN A 35 -9.17 20.69 -15.01
N ILE A 36 -8.44 20.08 -15.96
CA ILE A 36 -8.03 20.72 -17.21
C ILE A 36 -8.44 19.83 -18.40
N ASN A 37 -9.13 20.43 -19.38
CA ASN A 37 -9.49 19.76 -20.65
C ASN A 37 -10.15 18.39 -20.45
N ASN A 38 -11.13 18.29 -19.55
CA ASN A 38 -11.84 17.06 -19.18
C ASN A 38 -10.95 15.96 -18.56
N LYS A 39 -9.76 16.32 -18.10
CA LYS A 39 -8.92 15.47 -17.28
C LYS A 39 -8.85 16.03 -15.87
N SER A 40 -8.99 15.16 -14.91
CA SER A 40 -8.80 15.47 -13.49
C SER A 40 -7.48 14.88 -13.04
N VAL A 41 -6.59 15.73 -12.54
CA VAL A 41 -5.29 15.36 -12.00
C VAL A 41 -5.31 15.65 -10.51
N PHE A 42 -4.90 14.70 -9.71
CA PHE A 42 -4.81 14.82 -8.26
C PHE A 42 -3.41 15.26 -7.85
N PHE A 43 -3.31 16.28 -7.02
CA PHE A 43 -2.08 16.72 -6.36
C PHE A 43 -2.21 16.52 -4.86
N LYS A 44 -1.23 15.86 -4.24
CA LYS A 44 -1.14 15.63 -2.80
C LYS A 44 0.21 16.12 -2.31
N GLU A 45 0.22 17.13 -1.41
CA GLU A 45 1.45 17.58 -0.75
C GLU A 45 2.14 16.39 -0.06
N CYS A 46 3.44 16.26 -0.28
CA CYS A 46 4.22 15.13 0.23
C CYS A 46 5.66 15.56 0.50
N SER A 47 6.30 14.92 1.47
CA SER A 47 7.73 15.11 1.71
C SER A 47 8.55 14.60 0.52
N LYS A 48 9.76 15.11 0.36
CA LYS A 48 10.66 14.66 -0.72
C LYS A 48 10.97 13.17 -0.60
N GLU A 49 11.17 12.68 0.61
CA GLU A 49 11.40 11.28 0.94
C GLU A 49 10.16 10.43 0.64
N GLY A 50 8.98 10.90 1.01
CA GLY A 50 7.71 10.24 0.69
C GLY A 50 7.48 10.12 -0.81
N ILE A 51 7.81 11.14 -1.60
CA ILE A 51 7.76 11.09 -3.07
C ILE A 51 8.69 9.98 -3.59
N ILE A 52 9.91 9.90 -3.10
CA ILE A 52 10.87 8.87 -3.51
C ILE A 52 10.34 7.47 -3.17
N ASN A 53 9.84 7.28 -1.94
CA ASN A 53 9.29 6.00 -1.49
C ASN A 53 8.12 5.58 -2.38
N GLU A 54 7.17 6.47 -2.64
CA GLU A 54 6.03 6.21 -3.51
C GLU A 54 6.48 5.77 -4.90
N LEU A 55 7.40 6.51 -5.53
CA LEU A 55 7.91 6.21 -6.88
C LEU A 55 8.65 4.86 -6.93
N ILE A 56 9.40 4.50 -5.89
CA ILE A 56 10.05 3.19 -5.80
C ILE A 56 9.00 2.08 -5.71
N ILE A 57 8.00 2.22 -4.84
CA ILE A 57 6.97 1.20 -4.62
C ILE A 57 6.10 1.04 -5.85
N VAL A 58 5.73 2.12 -6.54
CA VAL A 58 5.04 2.05 -7.83
C VAL A 58 5.80 1.18 -8.84
N ASN A 59 7.12 1.34 -8.93
CA ASN A 59 7.95 0.50 -9.81
C ASN A 59 8.00 -0.97 -9.35
N ILE A 60 7.99 -1.22 -8.04
CA ILE A 60 7.91 -2.57 -7.48
C ILE A 60 6.56 -3.22 -7.79
N CYS A 61 5.45 -2.50 -7.59
CA CYS A 61 4.11 -3.00 -7.92
C CYS A 61 4.00 -3.37 -9.42
N LYS A 62 4.51 -2.52 -10.30
CA LYS A 62 4.59 -2.80 -11.75
C LYS A 62 5.43 -4.05 -12.07
N LEU A 63 6.53 -4.26 -11.35
CA LEU A 63 7.33 -5.48 -11.49
C LEU A 63 6.50 -6.74 -11.21
N PHE A 64 5.53 -6.67 -10.30
CA PHE A 64 4.63 -7.77 -9.95
C PHE A 64 3.35 -7.82 -10.78
N ASN A 65 3.22 -6.96 -11.80
CA ASN A 65 2.00 -6.82 -12.63
C ASN A 65 0.75 -6.48 -11.77
N LYS A 66 0.94 -5.65 -10.76
CA LYS A 66 -0.18 -5.17 -9.94
C LYS A 66 -0.71 -3.85 -10.47
N ASP A 67 -2.03 -3.70 -10.38
CA ASP A 67 -2.68 -2.42 -10.66
C ASP A 67 -2.25 -1.42 -9.60
N VAL A 68 -1.43 -0.47 -10.00
CA VAL A 68 -0.93 0.62 -9.18
C VAL A 68 -1.25 1.93 -9.86
N LEU A 69 -1.56 2.94 -9.06
CA LEU A 69 -1.76 4.27 -9.58
C LEU A 69 -0.43 4.83 -10.09
N ASP A 70 -0.40 5.22 -11.38
CA ASP A 70 0.78 5.88 -11.94
C ASP A 70 0.97 7.22 -11.25
N GLN A 71 2.16 7.43 -10.72
CA GLN A 71 2.53 8.62 -9.96
C GLN A 71 3.69 9.35 -10.63
N ASP A 72 3.62 10.66 -10.55
CA ASP A 72 4.68 11.60 -10.88
C ASP A 72 4.79 12.59 -9.71
N TYR A 73 5.63 13.59 -9.80
CA TYR A 73 5.73 14.64 -8.79
C TYR A 73 5.83 16.02 -9.43
N GLY A 74 5.54 17.02 -8.64
CA GLY A 74 5.66 18.41 -9.01
C GLY A 74 5.74 19.30 -7.79
N TYR A 75 5.61 20.60 -8.00
CA TYR A 75 5.54 21.54 -6.89
C TYR A 75 4.59 22.70 -7.19
N ILE A 76 4.07 23.28 -6.13
CA ILE A 76 3.48 24.61 -6.15
C ILE A 76 4.40 25.56 -5.40
N THR A 77 4.36 26.85 -5.73
CA THR A 77 5.10 27.86 -4.98
C THR A 77 4.14 28.62 -4.09
N ASP A 78 4.43 28.68 -2.79
CA ASP A 78 3.61 29.43 -1.84
C ASP A 78 3.83 30.96 -1.94
N LYS A 79 3.06 31.73 -1.17
CA LYS A 79 3.15 33.20 -1.11
C LYS A 79 4.53 33.74 -0.69
N TYR A 80 5.40 32.89 -0.18
CA TYR A 80 6.77 33.22 0.24
C TYR A 80 7.82 32.72 -0.77
N ASN A 81 7.40 32.29 -1.98
CA ASN A 81 8.25 31.66 -3.00
C ASN A 81 8.93 30.36 -2.56
N ARG A 82 8.35 29.64 -1.58
CA ARG A 82 8.86 28.33 -1.19
C ARG A 82 8.19 27.26 -2.03
N LYS A 83 8.99 26.32 -2.55
CA LYS A 83 8.46 25.16 -3.27
C LYS A 83 7.85 24.17 -2.29
N ILE A 84 6.62 23.81 -2.52
CA ILE A 84 5.88 22.77 -1.82
C ILE A 84 5.73 21.62 -2.81
N TYR A 85 6.43 20.55 -2.56
CA TYR A 85 6.43 19.37 -3.40
C TYR A 85 5.22 18.48 -3.12
N GLY A 86 4.80 17.71 -4.10
CA GLY A 86 3.70 16.77 -3.96
C GLY A 86 3.70 15.72 -5.06
N LEU A 87 2.97 14.67 -4.78
CA LEU A 87 2.67 13.60 -5.73
C LEU A 87 1.58 14.03 -6.69
N ILE A 88 1.68 13.58 -7.92
CA ILE A 88 0.73 13.83 -8.99
C ILE A 88 0.26 12.51 -9.56
N SER A 89 -1.04 12.33 -9.68
CA SER A 89 -1.63 11.17 -10.34
C SER A 89 -2.85 11.55 -11.15
N ASP A 90 -3.21 10.74 -12.12
CA ASP A 90 -4.52 10.83 -12.75
C ASP A 90 -5.60 10.43 -11.73
N ASN A 91 -6.77 11.05 -11.81
CA ASN A 91 -7.92 10.59 -11.06
C ASN A 91 -8.37 9.24 -11.61
N TYR A 92 -8.23 8.18 -10.78
CA TYR A 92 -8.61 6.81 -11.17
C TYR A 92 -10.11 6.56 -11.03
N LYS A 93 -10.82 7.41 -10.31
CA LYS A 93 -12.29 7.31 -10.15
C LYS A 93 -12.97 7.80 -11.42
N ASN A 94 -13.94 7.04 -11.87
CA ASN A 94 -14.80 7.40 -13.00
C ASN A 94 -16.26 7.10 -12.66
N ASP A 95 -17.17 7.74 -13.38
CA ASP A 95 -18.61 7.67 -13.10
C ASP A 95 -19.25 6.31 -13.46
N GLU A 96 -18.47 5.40 -14.06
CA GLU A 96 -18.97 4.08 -14.43
C GLU A 96 -18.99 3.08 -13.27
N TYR A 97 -18.20 3.35 -12.22
CA TYR A 97 -18.06 2.50 -11.04
C TYR A 97 -18.49 3.24 -9.78
N SER A 98 -19.10 2.53 -8.86
CA SER A 98 -19.15 2.94 -7.47
C SER A 98 -17.88 2.50 -6.74
N TYR A 99 -17.50 3.25 -5.70
CA TYR A 99 -16.28 3.00 -4.93
C TYR A 99 -16.64 2.91 -3.46
N VAL A 100 -16.19 1.84 -2.80
CA VAL A 100 -16.39 1.64 -1.38
C VAL A 100 -15.09 1.26 -0.71
N SER A 101 -14.76 1.91 0.40
CA SER A 101 -13.59 1.55 1.19
C SER A 101 -13.81 0.25 1.97
N LEU A 102 -12.74 -0.49 2.24
CA LEU A 102 -12.81 -1.65 3.12
C LEU A 102 -13.29 -1.24 4.52
N ASP A 103 -12.90 -0.06 5.01
CA ASP A 103 -13.40 0.52 6.25
C ASP A 103 -14.94 0.61 6.27
N THR A 104 -15.55 1.12 5.21
CA THR A 104 -17.02 1.18 5.10
C THR A 104 -17.65 -0.20 5.18
N ILE A 105 -17.08 -1.19 4.48
CA ILE A 105 -17.60 -2.57 4.50
C ILE A 105 -17.49 -3.20 5.89
N LEU A 106 -16.37 -2.98 6.58
CA LEU A 106 -16.16 -3.46 7.94
C LEU A 106 -17.12 -2.79 8.93
N ASN A 107 -17.35 -1.49 8.80
CA ASN A 107 -18.30 -0.75 9.62
C ASN A 107 -19.75 -1.22 9.40
N ASP A 108 -20.17 -1.44 8.15
CA ASP A 108 -21.50 -1.99 7.84
C ASP A 108 -21.68 -3.39 8.47
N TYR A 109 -20.65 -4.23 8.37
CA TYR A 109 -20.67 -5.54 9.00
C TYR A 109 -20.68 -5.45 10.52
N TYR A 110 -19.92 -4.53 11.12
CA TYR A 110 -19.93 -4.26 12.55
C TYR A 110 -21.32 -3.89 13.06
N VAL A 111 -22.00 -2.97 12.38
CA VAL A 111 -23.38 -2.58 12.71
C VAL A 111 -24.32 -3.80 12.65
N TYR A 112 -24.17 -4.64 11.63
CA TYR A 112 -24.96 -5.86 11.48
C TYR A 112 -24.76 -6.83 12.65
N ILE A 113 -23.53 -7.18 13.01
CA ILE A 113 -23.26 -8.16 14.08
C ILE A 113 -23.63 -7.60 15.45
N THR A 114 -23.44 -6.30 15.69
CA THR A 114 -23.83 -5.64 16.94
C THR A 114 -25.34 -5.67 17.14
N ASN A 115 -26.12 -5.34 16.09
CA ASN A 115 -27.57 -5.39 16.13
C ASN A 115 -28.13 -6.81 16.34
N ASN A 116 -27.36 -7.84 15.99
CA ASN A 116 -27.71 -9.24 16.18
C ASN A 116 -27.06 -9.87 17.43
N ASN A 117 -26.48 -9.07 18.33
CA ASN A 117 -25.79 -9.52 19.56
C ASN A 117 -24.67 -10.55 19.31
N ILE A 118 -23.96 -10.43 18.19
CA ILE A 118 -22.80 -11.26 17.87
C ILE A 118 -21.56 -10.61 18.49
N ASN A 119 -20.74 -11.40 19.18
CA ASN A 119 -19.46 -10.91 19.72
C ASN A 119 -18.54 -10.46 18.58
N TYR A 120 -17.94 -9.31 18.79
CA TYR A 120 -17.12 -8.65 17.80
C TYR A 120 -15.80 -8.21 18.44
N GLU A 121 -14.68 -8.49 17.75
CA GLU A 121 -13.37 -7.99 18.10
C GLU A 121 -12.97 -6.90 17.09
N ASN A 122 -12.36 -5.82 17.59
CA ASN A 122 -11.88 -4.72 16.73
C ASN A 122 -10.91 -5.27 15.68
N ILE A 123 -11.18 -4.90 14.43
CA ILE A 123 -10.41 -5.38 13.28
C ILE A 123 -9.52 -4.27 12.78
N ARG A 124 -8.27 -4.64 12.53
CA ARG A 124 -7.34 -3.85 11.71
C ARG A 124 -6.72 -4.76 10.69
N ILE A 125 -6.46 -4.26 9.49
CA ILE A 125 -5.93 -5.06 8.39
C ILE A 125 -4.57 -5.71 8.73
N TYR A 126 -3.80 -5.08 9.62
CA TYR A 126 -2.53 -5.60 10.11
C TYR A 126 -2.66 -6.58 11.29
N GLU A 127 -3.84 -6.72 11.84
CA GLU A 127 -4.15 -7.80 12.77
C GLU A 127 -4.55 -9.02 11.96
N LEU A 128 -3.58 -9.78 11.50
CA LEU A 128 -3.77 -10.97 10.63
C LEU A 128 -4.75 -12.00 11.17
N ILE A 129 -4.92 -12.02 12.48
CA ILE A 129 -5.94 -12.79 13.17
C ILE A 129 -7.35 -12.49 12.63
N ASN A 130 -7.52 -11.34 11.99
CA ASN A 130 -8.80 -10.82 11.52
C ASN A 130 -9.08 -10.97 10.02
N LEU A 131 -8.25 -11.72 9.28
CA LEU A 131 -8.57 -12.07 7.88
C LEU A 131 -9.92 -12.80 7.77
N GLU A 132 -10.29 -13.58 8.78
CA GLU A 132 -11.58 -14.23 8.86
C GLU A 132 -12.72 -13.21 8.92
N THR A 133 -12.58 -12.14 9.68
CA THR A 133 -13.61 -11.10 9.78
C THR A 133 -13.69 -10.26 8.50
N ILE A 134 -12.55 -10.00 7.84
CA ILE A 134 -12.56 -9.36 6.52
C ILE A 134 -13.32 -10.25 5.53
N TRP A 135 -13.04 -11.56 5.55
CA TRP A 135 -13.80 -12.53 4.75
C TRP A 135 -15.29 -12.45 5.01
N GLN A 136 -15.70 -12.52 6.29
CA GLN A 136 -17.10 -12.47 6.71
C GLN A 136 -17.78 -11.15 6.31
N ALA A 137 -17.08 -10.02 6.42
CA ALA A 137 -17.59 -8.72 5.99
C ALA A 137 -17.80 -8.65 4.48
N LEU A 138 -16.85 -9.18 3.70
CA LEU A 138 -16.97 -9.27 2.24
C LEU A 138 -18.10 -10.22 1.83
N GLU A 139 -18.25 -11.38 2.52
CA GLU A 139 -19.32 -12.33 2.28
C GLU A 139 -20.70 -11.72 2.63
N TYR A 140 -20.78 -10.98 3.73
CA TYR A 140 -21.98 -10.24 4.11
C TYR A 140 -22.41 -9.25 3.03
N ARG A 141 -21.46 -8.52 2.43
CA ARG A 141 -21.75 -7.53 1.40
C ARG A 141 -22.10 -8.16 0.05
N TYR A 142 -21.24 -9.05 -0.46
CA TYR A 142 -21.34 -9.52 -1.84
C TYR A 142 -22.17 -10.78 -2.01
N LYS A 143 -22.28 -11.63 -0.99
CA LYS A 143 -23.04 -12.89 -1.00
C LYS A 143 -22.65 -13.87 -2.13
N ASP A 144 -21.57 -13.61 -2.82
CA ASP A 144 -21.00 -14.44 -3.88
C ASP A 144 -19.59 -14.87 -3.46
N ILE A 145 -19.45 -16.18 -3.20
CA ILE A 145 -18.21 -16.76 -2.67
C ILE A 145 -17.03 -16.62 -3.64
N GLU A 146 -17.27 -16.63 -4.96
CA GLU A 146 -16.20 -16.51 -5.95
C GLU A 146 -15.68 -15.06 -6.00
N ILE A 147 -16.54 -14.06 -5.85
CA ILE A 147 -16.14 -12.66 -5.72
C ILE A 147 -15.31 -12.49 -4.44
N VAL A 148 -15.78 -13.03 -3.30
CA VAL A 148 -15.08 -12.95 -2.02
C VAL A 148 -13.69 -13.58 -2.09
N LYS A 149 -13.57 -14.80 -2.64
CA LYS A 149 -12.28 -15.47 -2.83
C LYS A 149 -11.31 -14.62 -3.65
N LYS A 150 -11.78 -14.08 -4.78
CA LYS A 150 -10.96 -13.25 -5.67
C LYS A 150 -10.46 -11.99 -4.95
N LEU A 151 -11.35 -11.30 -4.25
CA LEU A 151 -10.98 -10.10 -3.47
C LEU A 151 -9.97 -10.43 -2.37
N MET A 152 -10.17 -11.53 -1.64
CA MET A 152 -9.24 -11.96 -0.59
C MET A 152 -7.87 -12.36 -1.13
N GLU A 153 -7.81 -13.08 -2.25
CA GLU A 153 -6.53 -13.44 -2.88
C GLU A 153 -5.75 -12.19 -3.32
N GLU A 154 -6.44 -11.20 -3.87
CA GLU A 154 -5.83 -9.95 -4.27
C GLU A 154 -5.39 -9.14 -3.03
N LEU A 155 -6.22 -9.07 -1.99
CA LEU A 155 -5.91 -8.39 -0.74
C LEU A 155 -4.67 -9.00 -0.06
N VAL A 156 -4.61 -10.33 0.07
CA VAL A 156 -3.44 -11.01 0.63
C VAL A 156 -2.19 -10.77 -0.23
N SER A 157 -2.34 -10.74 -1.55
CA SER A 157 -1.22 -10.43 -2.44
C SER A 157 -0.68 -9.01 -2.24
N ARG A 158 -1.56 -8.02 -2.01
CA ARG A 158 -1.15 -6.64 -1.67
C ARG A 158 -0.47 -6.59 -0.32
N PHE A 159 -1.02 -7.26 0.67
CA PHE A 159 -0.43 -7.37 1.99
C PHE A 159 1.00 -7.95 1.96
N LEU A 160 1.25 -8.97 1.14
CA LEU A 160 2.61 -9.51 0.95
C LEU A 160 3.56 -8.49 0.29
N ILE A 161 3.05 -7.64 -0.60
CA ILE A 161 3.83 -6.52 -1.16
C ILE A 161 4.12 -5.49 -0.07
N ASP A 162 3.14 -5.14 0.77
CA ASP A 162 3.33 -4.20 1.87
C ASP A 162 4.41 -4.70 2.84
N ILE A 163 4.41 -5.99 3.20
CA ILE A 163 5.50 -6.60 3.98
C ILE A 163 6.84 -6.48 3.25
N LEU A 164 6.87 -6.84 1.97
CA LEU A 164 8.11 -6.82 1.18
C LEU A 164 8.69 -5.42 1.01
N THR A 165 7.83 -4.41 0.95
CA THR A 165 8.21 -3.01 0.79
C THR A 165 8.25 -2.23 2.11
N GLY A 166 8.02 -2.89 3.25
CA GLY A 166 8.02 -2.23 4.57
C GLY A 166 6.97 -1.12 4.67
N GLN A 167 5.80 -1.29 4.05
CA GLN A 167 4.68 -0.37 4.15
C GLN A 167 3.97 -0.60 5.49
N SER A 168 4.08 0.37 6.39
CA SER A 168 3.53 0.28 7.75
C SER A 168 2.21 1.05 7.95
N ASP A 169 1.76 1.76 6.92
CA ASP A 169 0.61 2.68 6.99
C ASP A 169 -0.51 2.29 6.01
N ARG A 170 -0.80 1.00 5.89
CA ARG A 170 -1.89 0.49 5.07
C ARG A 170 -3.16 0.32 5.90
N TYR A 171 -3.99 1.36 5.96
CA TYR A 171 -5.27 1.32 6.65
C TYR A 171 -6.41 0.84 5.73
N GLU A 172 -7.51 0.43 6.34
CA GLU A 172 -8.71 -0.05 5.68
C GLU A 172 -9.34 1.00 4.73
N PHE A 173 -9.19 2.30 5.04
CA PHE A 173 -9.65 3.38 4.18
C PHE A 173 -8.74 3.63 2.96
N ASN A 174 -7.50 3.11 2.96
CA ASN A 174 -6.58 3.13 1.81
C ASN A 174 -6.78 1.92 0.89
N ILE A 175 -7.81 1.12 1.14
CA ILE A 175 -8.20 -0.02 0.32
C ILE A 175 -9.62 0.20 -0.15
N GLU A 176 -9.78 0.40 -1.44
CA GLU A 176 -11.09 0.59 -2.05
C GLU A 176 -11.42 -0.55 -3.01
N ILE A 177 -12.70 -0.86 -3.08
CA ILE A 177 -13.27 -1.79 -4.04
C ILE A 177 -14.11 -0.97 -5.02
N LYS A 178 -13.91 -1.21 -6.30
CA LYS A 178 -14.74 -0.64 -7.35
C LYS A 178 -15.77 -1.66 -7.81
N GLU A 179 -16.98 -1.20 -7.98
CA GLU A 179 -18.16 -2.01 -8.23
C GLU A 179 -18.92 -1.50 -9.46
N LYS A 180 -19.15 -2.39 -10.41
CA LYS A 180 -20.02 -2.16 -11.58
C LYS A 180 -20.66 -3.49 -11.95
N ASP A 181 -21.95 -3.64 -11.70
CA ASP A 181 -22.68 -4.91 -11.90
C ASP A 181 -21.93 -6.09 -11.22
N ASN A 182 -21.46 -7.05 -12.02
CA ASN A 182 -20.65 -8.18 -11.54
C ASN A 182 -19.13 -7.95 -11.65
N ASP A 183 -18.68 -6.79 -12.15
CA ASP A 183 -17.27 -6.43 -12.19
C ASP A 183 -16.85 -5.76 -10.88
N ILE A 184 -16.54 -6.60 -9.89
CA ILE A 184 -16.14 -6.21 -8.54
C ILE A 184 -14.66 -6.55 -8.35
N LYS A 185 -13.85 -5.55 -8.03
CA LYS A 185 -12.40 -5.71 -7.87
C LYS A 185 -11.79 -4.61 -7.01
N LEU A 186 -10.64 -4.88 -6.42
CA LEU A 186 -9.87 -3.85 -5.73
C LEU A 186 -9.44 -2.74 -6.72
N THR A 187 -9.39 -1.51 -6.25
CA THR A 187 -8.86 -0.37 -7.02
C THR A 187 -7.33 -0.48 -7.16
N ASN A 188 -6.71 0.48 -7.80
CA ASN A 188 -5.26 0.59 -7.86
C ASN A 188 -4.64 0.70 -6.46
N ILE A 189 -3.40 0.22 -6.31
CA ILE A 189 -2.59 0.47 -5.12
C ILE A 189 -2.16 1.94 -5.16
N TYR A 190 -2.34 2.65 -4.05
CA TYR A 190 -1.96 4.04 -3.86
C TYR A 190 -1.55 4.29 -2.41
N ASP A 191 -1.06 5.51 -2.11
CA ASP A 191 -0.68 5.95 -0.76
C ASP A 191 0.43 5.10 -0.13
N ASN A 192 1.58 5.02 -0.82
CA ASN A 192 2.73 4.23 -0.38
C ASN A 192 3.89 5.12 0.12
N GLU A 193 3.65 6.41 0.37
CA GLU A 193 4.68 7.37 0.80
C GLU A 193 5.39 6.97 2.11
N ASN A 194 4.70 6.23 2.97
CA ASN A 194 5.22 5.68 4.23
C ASN A 194 5.82 4.27 4.08
N GLY A 195 6.06 3.81 2.86
CA GLY A 195 6.76 2.55 2.61
C GLY A 195 8.27 2.64 2.81
N LEU A 196 8.95 1.49 2.73
CA LEU A 196 10.40 1.32 2.95
C LEU A 196 10.85 1.66 4.38
N MET A 197 9.90 1.67 5.34
CA MET A 197 10.11 1.94 6.75
C MET A 197 9.98 0.67 7.61
N TYR A 198 10.73 -0.36 7.27
CA TYR A 198 10.64 -1.70 7.87
C TYR A 198 10.71 -1.75 9.39
N ASP A 199 11.39 -0.80 10.01
CA ASP A 199 11.66 -0.69 11.44
C ASP A 199 10.77 0.31 12.17
N LYS A 200 9.88 0.99 11.46
CA LYS A 200 8.94 1.95 12.02
C LYS A 200 7.51 1.48 11.80
N PHE A 201 6.76 1.48 12.87
CA PHE A 201 5.32 1.36 12.83
C PHE A 201 4.77 2.71 13.28
N ASP A 202 4.37 3.52 12.32
CA ASP A 202 3.71 4.80 12.60
C ASP A 202 2.21 4.60 12.49
N MET A 203 1.62 4.22 13.60
CA MET A 203 0.17 4.28 13.73
C MET A 203 -0.16 5.60 14.39
N GLY A 204 -0.29 6.70 13.79
CA GLY A 204 -0.70 8.02 14.29
C GLY A 204 -1.57 8.07 15.57
N VAL A 205 -1.64 6.98 16.31
CA VAL A 205 -2.21 6.79 17.63
C VAL A 205 -1.08 6.31 18.52
N THR A 206 -0.76 7.09 19.53
CA THR A 206 0.08 6.73 20.66
C THR A 206 -0.30 5.35 21.23
N MET A 207 0.18 4.30 20.61
CA MET A 207 0.24 2.99 21.24
C MET A 207 1.53 2.86 22.03
N ASP A 208 1.57 3.50 23.20
CA ASP A 208 2.62 3.31 24.22
C ASP A 208 2.76 1.86 24.71
N SER A 209 1.93 0.95 24.24
CA SER A 209 1.87 -0.44 24.71
C SER A 209 2.44 -1.48 23.74
N LEU A 210 2.67 -1.17 22.49
CA LEU A 210 3.29 -2.10 21.54
C LEU A 210 4.70 -1.60 21.17
N LYS A 211 5.64 -1.80 22.05
CA LYS A 211 7.07 -1.77 21.72
C LYS A 211 7.37 -2.94 20.80
N TYR A 212 7.02 -2.82 19.52
CA TYR A 212 7.61 -3.65 18.50
C TYR A 212 9.07 -3.19 18.35
N ASN A 213 9.98 -3.91 18.97
CA ASN A 213 11.40 -3.77 18.73
C ASN A 213 11.66 -4.08 17.26
N GLY A 214 12.14 -3.13 16.48
CA GLY A 214 12.85 -3.20 15.20
C GLY A 214 12.57 -4.28 14.14
N ASP A 215 11.68 -5.23 14.39
CA ASP A 215 11.43 -6.42 13.57
C ASP A 215 9.94 -6.62 13.25
N TYR A 216 9.16 -5.52 13.22
CA TYR A 216 7.70 -5.60 13.03
C TYR A 216 7.32 -6.37 11.76
N MET A 217 7.88 -6.04 10.61
CA MET A 217 7.57 -6.73 9.35
C MET A 217 8.00 -8.20 9.34
N ILE A 218 9.07 -8.54 10.08
CA ILE A 218 9.52 -9.93 10.25
C ILE A 218 8.54 -10.70 11.13
N SER A 219 8.08 -10.11 12.23
CA SER A 219 7.08 -10.70 13.12
C SER A 219 5.77 -10.91 12.36
N LEU A 220 5.31 -9.90 11.64
CA LEU A 220 4.11 -9.93 10.84
C LEU A 220 4.13 -11.06 9.78
N LEU A 221 5.25 -11.22 9.06
CA LEU A 221 5.43 -12.30 8.09
C LEU A 221 5.41 -13.68 8.75
N ASN A 222 6.05 -13.83 9.92
CA ASN A 222 6.05 -15.10 10.65
C ASN A 222 4.64 -15.47 11.12
N GLU A 223 3.89 -14.53 11.67
CA GLU A 223 2.50 -14.74 12.09
C GLU A 223 1.63 -15.12 10.89
N PHE A 224 1.75 -14.38 9.79
CA PHE A 224 1.03 -14.71 8.57
C PHE A 224 1.30 -16.14 8.09
N PHE A 225 2.56 -16.58 8.05
CA PHE A 225 2.89 -17.94 7.63
C PHE A 225 2.49 -19.03 8.65
N ASN A 226 2.14 -18.65 9.87
CA ASN A 226 1.59 -19.60 10.83
C ASN A 226 0.13 -19.94 10.57
N ILE A 227 -0.63 -18.98 10.06
CA ILE A 227 -2.09 -19.11 9.90
C ILE A 227 -2.53 -19.28 8.44
N SER A 228 -1.66 -18.94 7.48
CA SER A 228 -1.99 -18.94 6.06
C SER A 228 -1.68 -20.29 5.38
N GLU A 229 -2.26 -20.48 4.19
CA GLU A 229 -1.97 -21.62 3.34
C GLU A 229 -0.54 -21.59 2.80
N SER A 230 0.05 -22.78 2.61
CA SER A 230 1.43 -22.92 2.10
C SER A 230 1.67 -22.24 0.74
N LYS A 231 0.62 -22.09 -0.09
CA LYS A 231 0.70 -21.39 -1.39
C LYS A 231 1.24 -19.96 -1.26
N TYR A 232 0.98 -19.28 -0.14
CA TYR A 232 1.44 -17.91 0.08
C TYR A 232 2.93 -17.83 0.38
N ILE A 233 3.52 -18.90 0.93
CA ILE A 233 4.98 -19.00 1.10
C ILE A 233 5.65 -19.06 -0.28
N ASP A 234 5.11 -19.83 -1.21
CA ASP A 234 5.63 -19.92 -2.59
C ASP A 234 5.47 -18.60 -3.34
N ILE A 235 4.32 -17.94 -3.18
CA ILE A 235 4.07 -16.60 -3.75
C ILE A 235 5.09 -15.59 -3.21
N PHE A 236 5.31 -15.53 -1.90
CA PHE A 236 6.26 -14.60 -1.32
C PHE A 236 7.71 -14.94 -1.71
N ASN A 237 8.07 -16.22 -1.79
CA ASN A 237 9.37 -16.64 -2.31
C ASN A 237 9.59 -16.19 -3.76
N PHE A 238 8.58 -16.36 -4.61
CA PHE A 238 8.61 -15.86 -5.98
C PHE A 238 8.79 -14.33 -6.03
N MET A 239 8.10 -13.58 -5.16
CA MET A 239 8.28 -12.13 -5.06
C MET A 239 9.72 -11.76 -4.68
N LEU A 240 10.32 -12.46 -3.69
CA LEU A 240 11.71 -12.25 -3.29
C LEU A 240 12.69 -12.55 -4.44
N ASP A 241 12.46 -13.62 -5.20
CA ASP A 241 13.31 -13.96 -6.34
C ASP A 241 13.21 -12.88 -7.44
N LYS A 242 12.03 -12.37 -7.69
CA LYS A 242 11.76 -11.36 -8.70
C LYS A 242 12.30 -9.97 -8.30
N LEU A 243 12.21 -9.62 -7.01
CA LEU A 243 12.77 -8.39 -6.43
C LEU A 243 14.06 -8.71 -5.66
N SER A 244 15.06 -9.24 -6.36
CA SER A 244 16.40 -9.42 -5.76
C SER A 244 17.02 -8.08 -5.33
N ILE A 245 18.05 -8.14 -4.47
CA ILE A 245 18.77 -6.94 -4.00
C ILE A 245 19.28 -6.11 -5.21
N ASP A 246 19.81 -6.75 -6.24
CA ASP A 246 20.29 -6.05 -7.42
C ASP A 246 19.15 -5.40 -8.22
N LYS A 247 18.00 -6.07 -8.30
CA LYS A 247 16.81 -5.50 -8.94
C LYS A 247 16.27 -4.30 -8.17
N PHE A 248 16.24 -4.38 -6.84
CA PHE A 248 15.88 -3.25 -5.99
C PHE A 248 16.84 -2.07 -6.17
N LYS A 249 18.16 -2.31 -6.14
CA LYS A 249 19.17 -1.28 -6.42
C LYS A 249 18.96 -0.61 -7.78
N LEU A 250 18.63 -1.39 -8.80
CA LEU A 250 18.35 -0.84 -10.13
C LEU A 250 17.12 0.09 -10.10
N ILE A 251 16.04 -0.30 -9.42
CA ILE A 251 14.84 0.53 -9.28
C ILE A 251 15.17 1.83 -8.54
N VAL A 252 15.87 1.75 -7.40
CA VAL A 252 16.28 2.91 -6.60
C VAL A 252 17.13 3.87 -7.44
N ASN A 253 18.13 3.37 -8.16
CA ASN A 253 18.99 4.19 -9.01
C ASN A 253 18.23 4.85 -10.17
N ASN A 254 17.26 4.17 -10.75
CA ASN A 254 16.41 4.75 -11.78
C ASN A 254 15.57 5.89 -11.23
N VAL A 255 14.96 5.72 -10.05
CA VAL A 255 14.21 6.80 -9.38
C VAL A 255 15.13 7.95 -9.03
N LYS A 256 16.30 7.69 -8.41
CA LYS A 256 17.33 8.70 -8.09
C LYS A 256 17.67 9.57 -9.29
N ASN A 257 17.87 8.95 -10.44
CA ASN A 257 18.21 9.67 -11.68
C ASN A 257 17.06 10.56 -12.19
N ASN A 258 15.81 10.17 -11.91
CA ASN A 258 14.63 10.90 -12.35
C ASN A 258 14.22 12.04 -11.42
N VAL A 259 14.66 12.01 -10.14
CA VAL A 259 14.24 12.97 -9.11
C VAL A 259 15.36 13.90 -8.63
N ARG A 260 16.37 14.16 -9.48
CA ARG A 260 17.56 14.95 -9.11
C ARG A 260 17.22 16.37 -8.62
N ASP A 261 16.16 16.95 -9.12
CA ASP A 261 15.69 18.29 -8.73
C ASP A 261 15.00 18.33 -7.36
N LEU A 262 14.70 17.20 -6.76
CA LEU A 262 14.25 17.15 -5.36
C LEU A 262 15.37 17.45 -4.36
N GLU A 263 16.65 17.39 -4.78
CA GLU A 263 17.82 17.70 -3.93
C GLU A 263 17.84 16.86 -2.64
N VAL A 264 17.50 15.58 -2.73
CA VAL A 264 17.64 14.62 -1.64
C VAL A 264 19.06 14.06 -1.63
N SER A 265 19.62 13.86 -0.44
CA SER A 265 21.01 13.38 -0.29
C SER A 265 21.22 11.98 -0.88
N ASP A 266 22.39 11.73 -1.43
CA ASP A 266 22.77 10.40 -1.91
C ASP A 266 22.71 9.34 -0.80
N SER A 267 23.03 9.73 0.44
CA SER A 267 22.98 8.84 1.60
C SER A 267 21.59 8.28 1.86
N TYR A 268 20.51 9.01 1.54
CA TYR A 268 19.15 8.50 1.66
C TYR A 268 18.91 7.27 0.78
N PHE A 269 19.36 7.33 -0.48
CA PHE A 269 19.20 6.20 -1.41
C PHE A 269 20.06 5.00 -0.99
N ASP A 270 21.26 5.24 -0.50
CA ASP A 270 22.15 4.19 0.01
C ASP A 270 21.54 3.52 1.25
N GLU A 271 20.95 4.29 2.15
CA GLU A 271 20.22 3.80 3.33
C GLU A 271 19.02 2.93 2.95
N LEU A 272 18.23 3.33 1.95
CA LEU A 272 17.12 2.50 1.45
C LEU A 272 17.59 1.14 0.95
N ILE A 273 18.71 1.12 0.20
CA ILE A 273 19.29 -0.12 -0.34
C ILE A 273 19.82 -1.02 0.78
N GLU A 274 20.51 -0.45 1.77
CA GLU A 274 21.04 -1.19 2.92
C GLU A 274 19.90 -1.81 3.73
N ARG A 275 18.86 -1.01 4.04
CA ARG A 275 17.69 -1.41 4.78
C ARG A 275 16.95 -2.55 4.06
N TYR A 276 16.64 -2.40 2.78
CA TYR A 276 16.03 -3.47 1.99
C TYR A 276 16.88 -4.74 1.99
N SER A 277 18.21 -4.62 1.82
CA SER A 277 19.13 -5.76 1.77
C SER A 277 19.13 -6.56 3.08
N LYS A 278 19.04 -5.87 4.23
CA LYS A 278 18.91 -6.50 5.54
C LYS A 278 17.63 -7.34 5.61
N TYR A 279 16.46 -6.73 5.30
CA TYR A 279 15.17 -7.41 5.40
C TYR A 279 14.99 -8.51 4.35
N TYR A 280 15.50 -8.32 3.14
CA TYR A 280 15.53 -9.36 2.12
C TYR A 280 16.20 -10.66 2.61
N ASN A 281 17.34 -10.55 3.26
CA ASN A 281 18.05 -11.70 3.79
C ASN A 281 17.27 -12.40 4.90
N GLU A 282 16.63 -11.64 5.80
CA GLU A 282 15.78 -12.19 6.85
C GLU A 282 14.54 -12.90 6.26
N TYR A 283 13.87 -12.29 5.29
CA TYR A 283 12.74 -12.90 4.60
C TYR A 283 13.13 -14.20 3.89
N LYS A 284 14.27 -14.24 3.20
CA LYS A 284 14.80 -15.48 2.60
C LYS A 284 15.05 -16.56 3.64
N ASN A 285 15.58 -16.22 4.81
CA ASN A 285 15.79 -17.15 5.90
C ASN A 285 14.46 -17.74 6.41
N ILE A 286 13.44 -16.89 6.60
CA ILE A 286 12.10 -17.32 7.06
C ILE A 286 11.48 -18.29 6.03
N VAL A 287 11.43 -17.89 4.77
CA VAL A 287 10.88 -18.72 3.68
C VAL A 287 11.60 -20.05 3.58
N ASN A 288 12.93 -20.07 3.60
CA ASN A 288 13.71 -21.30 3.53
C ASN A 288 13.46 -22.24 4.71
N LYS A 289 13.29 -21.70 5.93
CA LYS A 289 12.94 -22.51 7.11
C LYS A 289 11.56 -23.14 6.93
N ARG A 290 10.56 -22.39 6.46
CA ARG A 290 9.18 -22.86 6.24
C ARG A 290 9.12 -23.93 5.15
N LEU A 291 9.78 -23.71 4.01
CA LEU A 291 9.82 -24.68 2.91
C LEU A 291 10.52 -25.99 3.33
N ARG A 292 11.58 -25.94 4.14
CA ARG A 292 12.22 -27.13 4.70
C ARG A 292 11.27 -27.88 5.63
N TRP A 293 10.55 -27.18 6.49
CA TRP A 293 9.58 -27.78 7.40
C TRP A 293 8.46 -28.50 6.63
N ILE A 294 7.88 -27.85 5.60
CA ILE A 294 6.86 -28.46 4.74
C ILE A 294 7.40 -29.71 4.06
N ARG A 295 8.60 -29.68 3.49
CA ARG A 295 9.22 -30.84 2.85
C ARG A 295 9.42 -31.98 3.84
N ASN A 296 9.85 -31.70 5.06
CA ASN A 296 10.04 -32.73 6.08
C ASN A 296 8.70 -33.40 6.48
N ILE A 297 7.62 -32.62 6.57
CA ILE A 297 6.28 -33.17 6.83
C ILE A 297 5.85 -34.08 5.67
N LEU A 298 6.00 -33.66 4.43
CA LEU A 298 5.63 -34.46 3.26
C LEU A 298 6.42 -35.75 3.18
N VAL A 299 7.72 -35.70 3.47
CA VAL A 299 8.56 -36.91 3.55
C VAL A 299 8.05 -37.85 4.66
N PHE A 300 7.72 -37.31 5.85
CA PHE A 300 7.19 -38.07 6.95
C PHE A 300 5.80 -38.70 6.63
N MET A 301 4.91 -37.94 6.02
CA MET A 301 3.60 -38.45 5.59
C MET A 301 3.75 -39.57 4.54
N ASN A 302 4.61 -39.40 3.56
CA ASN A 302 4.91 -40.44 2.57
C ASN A 302 5.51 -41.68 3.22
N TYR A 303 6.34 -41.55 4.27
CA TYR A 303 6.89 -42.67 5.02
C TYR A 303 5.79 -43.44 5.79
N LEU A 304 4.76 -42.71 6.27
CA LEU A 304 3.62 -43.30 6.98
C LEU A 304 2.53 -43.85 6.04
N ASN A 305 2.67 -43.73 4.72
CA ASN A 305 1.66 -44.13 3.72
C ASN A 305 0.28 -43.43 3.96
N ILE A 306 0.28 -42.18 4.44
CA ILE A 306 -0.90 -41.34 4.64
C ILE A 306 -1.07 -40.38 3.47
#